data_db0f70421f6798c080149a24e1d630fb
#
_entry.id   db0f70421f6798c080149a24e1d630fb
#
_cell.length_a   1.000
_cell.length_b   1.000
_cell.length_c   1.000
_cell.angle_alpha   90.00
_cell.angle_beta   90.00
_cell.angle_gamma   90.00
#
_symmetry.space_group_name_H-M   'P 1'
#
loop_
_entity.id
_entity.type
_entity.pdbx_description
1 polymer ?
#
loop_
_entity_poly.entity_id
_entity_poly.type
_entity_poly.pdbx_seq_one_letter_code
_entity_poly.pdbx_strand_id
1 'polypeptide(L)'
;TQATENSSNDKNKSAILSEYEKLWLNNVELPNDAQLWTAWYSQGGRTPEKIYQKAEMLFGKSDVKGLEILAKELEKIENAKEDEQVAAHLALYQDLLKNPANLKIQAEKLPLIDANTNKITNKFAVVLSFARYLRTIPENMNEPTFTPYEQWAKTWQLNETELRDWKIAFISRFFDNESPNFVQWRDQEILKLNVDNLIERRLRTAIWQQTDLLTWLNALSNESKQKQEWRYWMGKALEKGNSPKAKEIFSELSNERGFYPMLAKAKLYPENRGAGYDFGQTELSVARSISDPYWAHEYKKFQPELVEIAELRQLDRLGAAKQRWRFLLEKLSQEEQLQIALSQYANEQNWFELGVDGSIIAKAWDYIGLRLPNAYSQYFDIALSNVNLSETEPQAIVDNRVTK
;
A
#
# COMPACT_ATOMS: atom_id res chain seq x y z
N THR A 1 -24.52 10.40 54.64
CA THR A 1 -23.86 11.33 53.66
C THR A 1 -22.40 10.98 53.42
N GLN A 2 -21.58 10.59 54.43
CA GLN A 2 -20.18 10.18 54.25
C GLN A 2 -20.02 8.87 53.42
N ALA A 3 -20.94 7.91 53.54
CA ALA A 3 -20.88 6.66 52.76
C ALA A 3 -21.20 6.85 51.25
N THR A 4 -22.02 7.84 50.91
CA THR A 4 -22.36 8.19 49.53
C THR A 4 -21.25 9.01 48.82
N GLU A 5 -20.54 9.85 49.54
CA GLU A 5 -19.38 10.61 49.02
C GLU A 5 -18.16 9.69 48.78
N ASN A 6 -17.90 8.74 49.70
CA ASN A 6 -16.84 7.75 49.47
C ASN A 6 -17.12 6.84 48.25
N SER A 7 -18.39 6.41 48.09
CA SER A 7 -18.80 5.58 46.93
C SER A 7 -18.71 6.31 45.59
N SER A 8 -18.96 7.62 45.54
CA SER A 8 -18.81 8.42 44.32
C SER A 8 -17.33 8.69 43.98
N ASN A 9 -16.50 8.88 44.99
CA ASN A 9 -15.05 9.09 44.83
C ASN A 9 -14.34 7.82 44.38
N ASP A 10 -14.74 6.65 44.87
CA ASP A 10 -14.21 5.36 44.43
C ASP A 10 -14.61 5.01 42.98
N LYS A 11 -15.84 5.34 42.58
CA LYS A 11 -16.28 5.17 41.17
C LYS A 11 -15.50 6.06 40.20
N ASN A 12 -15.29 7.32 40.57
CA ASN A 12 -14.51 8.24 39.74
C ASN A 12 -13.05 7.83 39.66
N LYS A 13 -12.45 7.35 40.74
CA LYS A 13 -11.08 6.84 40.76
C LYS A 13 -10.93 5.60 39.89
N SER A 14 -11.87 4.67 39.96
CA SER A 14 -11.90 3.47 39.12
C SER A 14 -12.03 3.82 37.62
N ALA A 15 -12.86 4.82 37.27
CA ALA A 15 -13.00 5.27 35.88
C ALA A 15 -11.69 5.90 35.33
N ILE A 16 -11.01 6.72 36.13
CA ILE A 16 -9.72 7.34 35.75
C ILE A 16 -8.65 6.25 35.52
N LEU A 17 -8.57 5.25 36.41
CA LEU A 17 -7.59 4.17 36.25
C LEU A 17 -7.90 3.27 35.05
N SER A 18 -9.17 3.06 34.74
CA SER A 18 -9.57 2.32 33.51
C SER A 18 -9.19 3.09 32.24
N GLU A 19 -9.33 4.41 32.23
CA GLU A 19 -8.92 5.23 31.10
C GLU A 19 -7.39 5.29 30.97
N TYR A 20 -6.67 5.40 32.09
CA TYR A 20 -5.21 5.32 32.12
C TYR A 20 -4.72 3.98 31.50
N GLU A 21 -5.34 2.85 31.85
CA GLU A 21 -5.03 1.54 31.30
C GLU A 21 -5.23 1.48 29.79
N LYS A 22 -6.33 2.01 29.26
CA LYS A 22 -6.58 2.07 27.82
C LYS A 22 -5.53 2.89 27.09
N LEU A 23 -5.16 4.04 27.63
CA LEU A 23 -4.11 4.89 27.06
C LEU A 23 -2.76 4.19 27.10
N TRP A 24 -2.42 3.54 28.22
CA TRP A 24 -1.19 2.76 28.35
C TRP A 24 -1.12 1.61 27.35
N LEU A 25 -2.20 0.81 27.23
CA LEU A 25 -2.28 -0.29 26.27
C LEU A 25 -2.14 0.20 24.82
N ASN A 26 -2.72 1.35 24.49
CA ASN A 26 -2.62 1.93 23.15
C ASN A 26 -1.30 2.66 22.88
N ASN A 27 -0.36 2.63 23.81
CA ASN A 27 0.95 3.31 23.72
C ASN A 27 0.83 4.82 23.48
N VAL A 28 -0.19 5.44 24.05
CA VAL A 28 -0.32 6.89 24.06
C VAL A 28 0.71 7.43 25.06
N GLU A 29 1.39 8.52 24.71
CA GLU A 29 2.33 9.19 25.59
C GLU A 29 1.56 9.73 26.81
N LEU A 30 1.80 9.11 27.95
CA LEU A 30 1.10 9.47 29.19
C LEU A 30 1.86 10.58 29.91
N PRO A 31 1.17 11.50 30.60
CA PRO A 31 1.82 12.43 31.50
C PRO A 31 2.67 11.66 32.51
N ASN A 32 3.85 12.18 32.82
CA ASN A 32 4.76 11.55 33.79
C ASN A 32 4.23 11.74 35.24
N ASP A 33 3.06 11.13 35.52
CA ASP A 33 2.37 11.18 36.79
C ASP A 33 2.65 9.88 37.55
N ALA A 34 3.66 9.93 38.41
CA ALA A 34 4.03 8.81 39.26
C ALA A 34 2.89 8.35 40.20
N GLN A 35 1.97 9.24 40.57
CA GLN A 35 0.86 8.90 41.48
C GLN A 35 -0.20 8.07 40.76
N LEU A 36 -0.58 8.45 39.54
CA LEU A 36 -1.53 7.68 38.74
C LEU A 36 -0.94 6.30 38.37
N TRP A 37 0.33 6.24 37.99
CA TRP A 37 1.00 4.98 37.70
C TRP A 37 1.01 4.05 38.93
N THR A 38 1.42 4.56 40.10
CA THR A 38 1.46 3.82 41.35
C THR A 38 0.08 3.34 41.77
N ALA A 39 -0.95 4.21 41.66
CA ALA A 39 -2.32 3.86 41.98
C ALA A 39 -2.88 2.78 41.07
N TRP A 40 -2.62 2.86 39.76
CA TRP A 40 -3.01 1.85 38.78
C TRP A 40 -2.32 0.52 39.06
N TYR A 41 -1.01 0.54 39.29
CA TYR A 41 -0.21 -0.61 39.61
C TYR A 41 -0.69 -1.35 40.90
N SER A 42 -0.91 -0.59 41.99
CA SER A 42 -1.37 -1.16 43.27
C SER A 42 -2.75 -1.81 43.20
N GLN A 43 -3.55 -1.49 42.18
CA GLN A 43 -4.88 -2.09 41.95
C GLN A 43 -4.82 -3.24 40.90
N GLY A 44 -3.65 -3.85 40.68
CA GLY A 44 -3.49 -4.94 39.74
C GLY A 44 -3.52 -4.51 38.26
N GLY A 45 -3.18 -3.25 38.00
CA GLY A 45 -3.08 -2.72 36.63
C GLY A 45 -1.97 -3.38 35.81
N ARG A 46 -0.93 -3.90 36.47
CA ARG A 46 0.14 -4.66 35.84
C ARG A 46 -0.03 -6.15 36.11
N THR A 47 -0.70 -6.82 35.21
CA THR A 47 -0.75 -8.28 35.21
C THR A 47 0.08 -8.83 34.04
N PRO A 48 0.55 -10.07 34.12
CA PRO A 48 1.22 -10.72 32.96
C PRO A 48 0.41 -10.60 31.69
N GLU A 49 -0.91 -10.78 31.73
CA GLU A 49 -1.80 -10.69 30.56
C GLU A 49 -1.78 -9.30 29.91
N LYS A 50 -1.81 -8.22 30.72
CA LYS A 50 -1.78 -6.85 30.20
C LYS A 50 -0.43 -6.51 29.59
N ILE A 51 0.65 -7.00 30.17
CA ILE A 51 1.99 -6.82 29.61
C ILE A 51 2.13 -7.59 28.31
N TYR A 52 1.61 -8.81 28.21
CA TYR A 52 1.56 -9.55 26.96
C TYR A 52 0.75 -8.80 25.90
N GLN A 53 -0.44 -8.30 26.23
CA GLN A 53 -1.24 -7.52 25.29
C GLN A 53 -0.51 -6.29 24.75
N LYS A 54 0.18 -5.54 25.64
CA LYS A 54 0.99 -4.40 25.22
C LYS A 54 2.17 -4.84 24.36
N ALA A 55 2.88 -5.89 24.77
CA ALA A 55 4.00 -6.43 24.00
C ALA A 55 3.57 -6.91 22.61
N GLU A 56 2.44 -7.61 22.49
CA GLU A 56 1.87 -8.02 21.20
C GLU A 56 1.52 -6.82 20.31
N MET A 57 0.89 -5.80 20.88
CA MET A 57 0.57 -4.57 20.14
C MET A 57 1.83 -3.87 19.64
N LEU A 58 2.86 -3.69 20.49
CA LEU A 58 4.14 -3.10 20.13
C LEU A 58 4.87 -3.92 19.07
N PHE A 59 4.85 -5.23 19.21
CA PHE A 59 5.41 -6.17 18.24
C PHE A 59 4.71 -6.06 16.88
N GLY A 60 3.38 -6.04 16.87
CA GLY A 60 2.57 -5.83 15.67
C GLY A 60 2.90 -4.52 14.94
N LYS A 61 3.14 -3.45 15.69
CA LYS A 61 3.56 -2.13 15.17
C LYS A 61 5.05 -2.06 14.81
N SER A 62 5.83 -3.10 15.07
CA SER A 62 7.31 -3.11 14.91
C SER A 62 8.02 -2.07 15.80
N ASP A 63 7.46 -1.76 16.95
CA ASP A 63 7.98 -0.76 17.88
C ASP A 63 9.03 -1.37 18.84
N VAL A 64 10.27 -1.46 18.35
CA VAL A 64 11.41 -1.97 19.12
C VAL A 64 11.68 -1.12 20.37
N LYS A 65 11.59 0.22 20.25
CA LYS A 65 11.83 1.13 21.38
C LYS A 65 10.79 0.96 22.48
N GLY A 66 9.52 0.83 22.10
CA GLY A 66 8.43 0.55 23.04
C GLY A 66 8.65 -0.77 23.79
N LEU A 67 9.09 -1.82 23.12
CA LEU A 67 9.45 -3.09 23.76
C LEU A 67 10.66 -2.97 24.70
N GLU A 68 11.67 -2.17 24.37
CA GLU A 68 12.82 -1.89 25.24
C GLU A 68 12.40 -1.13 26.50
N ILE A 69 11.51 -0.16 26.37
CA ILE A 69 10.94 0.59 27.51
C ILE A 69 10.15 -0.35 28.41
N LEU A 70 9.29 -1.17 27.81
CA LEU A 70 8.48 -2.15 28.55
C LEU A 70 9.35 -3.17 29.30
N ALA A 71 10.45 -3.64 28.71
CA ALA A 71 11.42 -4.52 29.36
C ALA A 71 12.08 -3.84 30.58
N LYS A 72 12.48 -2.56 30.45
CA LYS A 72 13.07 -1.79 31.56
C LYS A 72 12.06 -1.51 32.68
N GLU A 73 10.78 -1.39 32.36
CA GLU A 73 9.72 -1.29 33.39
C GLU A 73 9.62 -2.57 34.20
N LEU A 74 9.83 -3.76 33.55
CA LEU A 74 9.84 -5.05 34.23
C LEU A 74 11.01 -5.21 35.20
N GLU A 75 12.22 -4.77 34.84
CA GLU A 75 13.43 -4.88 35.69
C GLU A 75 13.29 -4.17 37.05
N LYS A 76 12.35 -3.23 37.19
CA LYS A 76 12.15 -2.43 38.41
C LYS A 76 11.27 -3.11 39.45
N ILE A 77 10.80 -4.35 39.21
CA ILE A 77 9.77 -4.97 40.04
C ILE A 77 10.28 -6.29 40.65
N GLU A 78 10.08 -6.41 41.97
CA GLU A 78 10.70 -7.44 42.83
C GLU A 78 10.06 -8.83 42.82
N ASN A 79 9.08 -9.20 41.96
CA ASN A 79 8.44 -10.50 41.97
C ASN A 79 8.87 -11.41 40.80
N ALA A 80 9.88 -12.23 41.06
CA ALA A 80 10.74 -12.87 40.09
C ALA A 80 10.16 -13.99 39.19
N LYS A 81 9.14 -14.78 39.59
CA LYS A 81 8.79 -15.99 38.82
C LYS A 81 7.81 -15.76 37.65
N GLU A 82 6.81 -14.91 37.85
CA GLU A 82 5.88 -14.54 36.77
C GLU A 82 6.55 -13.58 35.77
N ASP A 83 7.47 -12.75 36.27
CA ASP A 83 8.21 -11.79 35.48
C ASP A 83 9.27 -12.42 34.56
N GLU A 84 9.85 -13.58 34.92
CA GLU A 84 10.83 -14.29 34.06
C GLU A 84 10.20 -14.75 32.74
N GLN A 85 8.97 -15.24 32.74
CA GLN A 85 8.26 -15.64 31.52
C GLN A 85 7.96 -14.44 30.63
N VAL A 86 7.51 -13.33 31.20
CA VAL A 86 7.23 -12.09 30.51
C VAL A 86 8.51 -11.52 29.91
N ALA A 87 9.62 -11.51 30.67
CA ALA A 87 10.92 -11.07 30.21
C ALA A 87 11.41 -11.93 29.01
N ALA A 88 11.23 -13.25 29.05
CA ALA A 88 11.57 -14.14 27.96
C ALA A 88 10.76 -13.85 26.68
N HIS A 89 9.45 -13.52 26.81
CA HIS A 89 8.63 -13.15 25.68
C HIS A 89 9.05 -11.80 25.07
N LEU A 90 9.34 -10.81 25.90
CA LEU A 90 9.83 -9.52 25.43
C LEU A 90 11.18 -9.65 24.72
N ALA A 91 12.10 -10.47 25.25
CA ALA A 91 13.37 -10.76 24.61
C ALA A 91 13.18 -11.44 23.25
N LEU A 92 12.25 -12.40 23.14
CA LEU A 92 11.90 -13.06 21.88
C LEU A 92 11.35 -12.05 20.87
N TYR A 93 10.44 -11.16 21.28
CA TYR A 93 9.83 -10.15 20.42
C TYR A 93 10.89 -9.15 19.90
N GLN A 94 11.76 -8.70 20.78
CA GLN A 94 12.88 -7.83 20.41
C GLN A 94 13.84 -8.51 19.44
N ASP A 95 14.21 -9.76 19.70
CA ASP A 95 15.10 -10.52 18.83
C ASP A 95 14.50 -10.70 17.44
N LEU A 96 13.24 -11.13 17.33
CA LEU A 96 12.57 -11.32 16.04
C LEU A 96 12.37 -10.03 15.24
N LEU A 97 12.25 -8.86 15.91
CA LEU A 97 12.19 -7.57 15.22
C LEU A 97 13.58 -7.11 14.75
N LYS A 98 14.62 -7.31 15.57
CA LYS A 98 16.01 -6.90 15.24
C LYS A 98 16.65 -7.87 14.25
N ASN A 99 16.41 -9.16 14.41
CA ASN A 99 17.02 -10.24 13.65
C ASN A 99 15.97 -11.22 13.12
N PRO A 100 15.16 -10.81 12.10
CA PRO A 100 14.08 -11.66 11.60
C PRO A 100 14.51 -13.05 11.11
N ALA A 101 15.79 -13.22 10.70
CA ALA A 101 16.36 -14.51 10.32
C ALA A 101 16.32 -15.56 11.44
N ASN A 102 16.32 -15.13 12.70
CA ASN A 102 16.25 -16.02 13.87
C ASN A 102 14.90 -16.74 13.98
N LEU A 103 13.87 -16.31 13.21
CA LEU A 103 12.61 -17.06 13.14
C LEU A 103 12.84 -18.52 12.75
N LYS A 104 13.80 -18.81 11.86
CA LYS A 104 14.12 -20.19 11.48
C LYS A 104 14.42 -21.05 12.69
N ILE A 105 15.26 -20.57 13.62
CA ILE A 105 15.63 -21.28 14.85
C ILE A 105 14.41 -21.42 15.76
N GLN A 106 13.59 -20.38 15.90
CA GLN A 106 12.40 -20.40 16.76
C GLN A 106 11.31 -21.32 16.21
N ALA A 107 11.11 -21.32 14.89
CA ALA A 107 10.07 -22.12 14.23
C ALA A 107 10.39 -23.65 14.24
N GLU A 108 11.66 -24.01 14.35
CA GLU A 108 12.11 -25.41 14.47
C GLU A 108 12.01 -25.94 15.92
N LYS A 109 11.86 -25.05 16.91
CA LYS A 109 11.61 -25.44 18.29
C LYS A 109 10.16 -25.88 18.48
N LEU A 110 9.93 -26.74 19.43
CA LEU A 110 8.58 -27.09 19.86
C LEU A 110 7.89 -25.85 20.45
N PRO A 111 6.59 -25.65 20.14
CA PRO A 111 5.84 -24.54 20.71
C PRO A 111 5.79 -24.65 22.24
N LEU A 112 5.89 -23.52 22.92
CA LEU A 112 5.69 -23.46 24.36
C LEU A 112 4.19 -23.54 24.65
N ILE A 113 3.78 -24.55 25.37
CA ILE A 113 2.38 -24.76 25.74
C ILE A 113 2.21 -24.42 27.22
N ASP A 114 1.30 -23.53 27.48
CA ASP A 114 0.87 -23.21 28.84
C ASP A 114 0.14 -24.41 29.44
N ALA A 115 0.64 -24.92 30.57
CA ALA A 115 0.12 -26.11 31.23
C ALA A 115 -1.32 -25.97 31.76
N ASN A 116 -1.77 -24.72 32.05
CA ASN A 116 -3.07 -24.42 32.59
C ASN A 116 -4.14 -24.24 31.52
N THR A 117 -3.76 -23.55 30.42
CA THR A 117 -4.69 -23.19 29.36
C THR A 117 -4.59 -24.06 28.12
N ASN A 118 -3.57 -24.89 28.01
CA ASN A 118 -3.21 -25.68 26.82
C ASN A 118 -3.06 -24.85 25.55
N LYS A 119 -2.72 -23.57 25.67
CA LYS A 119 -2.50 -22.65 24.56
C LYS A 119 -1.02 -22.51 24.25
N ILE A 120 -0.71 -22.28 22.97
CA ILE A 120 0.64 -21.98 22.52
C ILE A 120 0.92 -20.50 22.82
N THR A 121 1.84 -20.23 23.75
CA THR A 121 2.08 -18.89 24.29
C THR A 121 2.85 -17.97 23.35
N ASN A 122 3.74 -18.51 22.50
CA ASN A 122 4.60 -17.74 21.61
C ASN A 122 4.20 -17.82 20.11
N LYS A 123 3.02 -18.40 19.81
CA LYS A 123 2.50 -18.56 18.44
C LYS A 123 2.37 -17.24 17.71
N PHE A 124 1.85 -16.21 18.40
CA PHE A 124 1.64 -14.89 17.82
C PHE A 124 2.93 -14.30 17.20
N ALA A 125 4.05 -14.39 17.93
CA ALA A 125 5.34 -13.90 17.45
C ALA A 125 5.80 -14.62 16.18
N VAL A 126 5.65 -15.94 16.14
CA VAL A 126 6.04 -16.78 14.99
C VAL A 126 5.20 -16.44 13.77
N VAL A 127 3.88 -16.37 13.94
CA VAL A 127 2.93 -16.08 12.85
C VAL A 127 3.22 -14.71 12.22
N LEU A 128 3.37 -13.66 13.02
CA LEU A 128 3.63 -12.30 12.52
C LEU A 128 5.04 -12.09 11.97
N SER A 129 6.02 -12.87 12.44
CA SER A 129 7.40 -12.71 11.98
C SER A 129 7.65 -13.35 10.62
N PHE A 130 6.79 -14.22 10.14
CA PHE A 130 7.05 -14.98 8.92
C PHE A 130 7.30 -14.08 7.70
N ALA A 131 6.47 -13.08 7.47
CA ALA A 131 6.66 -12.15 6.35
C ALA A 131 7.97 -11.34 6.46
N ARG A 132 8.41 -11.00 7.70
CA ARG A 132 9.69 -10.32 7.93
C ARG A 132 10.86 -11.26 7.68
N TYR A 133 10.74 -12.52 8.14
CA TYR A 133 11.73 -13.55 7.88
C TYR A 133 11.94 -13.80 6.39
N LEU A 134 10.86 -13.90 5.61
CA LEU A 134 10.97 -14.08 4.16
C LEU A 134 11.77 -12.98 3.46
N ARG A 135 11.76 -11.75 3.98
CA ARG A 135 12.56 -10.65 3.43
C ARG A 135 14.07 -10.82 3.64
N THR A 136 14.48 -11.68 4.57
CA THR A 136 15.90 -12.01 4.78
C THR A 136 16.42 -13.02 3.75
N ILE A 137 15.53 -13.67 3.02
CA ILE A 137 15.87 -14.65 1.98
C ILE A 137 15.99 -13.90 0.63
N PRO A 138 17.07 -14.14 -0.14
CA PRO A 138 17.23 -13.55 -1.46
C PRO A 138 16.05 -13.88 -2.39
N GLU A 139 15.53 -12.89 -3.13
CA GLU A 139 14.41 -13.09 -4.06
C GLU A 139 14.76 -14.04 -5.22
N ASN A 140 16.02 -14.01 -5.62
CA ASN A 140 16.58 -14.83 -6.68
C ASN A 140 17.08 -16.20 -6.22
N MET A 141 16.62 -16.68 -5.05
CA MET A 141 16.97 -18.03 -4.59
C MET A 141 16.55 -19.06 -5.64
N ASN A 142 17.36 -20.12 -5.77
CA ASN A 142 17.04 -21.21 -6.68
C ASN A 142 15.88 -22.06 -6.09
N GLU A 143 14.87 -22.29 -6.89
CA GLU A 143 13.70 -23.14 -6.59
C GLU A 143 13.04 -22.88 -5.22
N PRO A 144 12.37 -21.73 -5.02
CA PRO A 144 11.61 -21.48 -3.79
C PRO A 144 10.58 -22.60 -3.55
N THR A 145 10.55 -23.14 -2.34
CA THR A 145 9.55 -24.15 -1.95
C THR A 145 8.88 -23.79 -0.64
N PHE A 146 7.57 -24.00 -0.55
CA PHE A 146 6.79 -23.77 0.66
C PHE A 146 6.81 -24.97 1.61
N THR A 147 7.30 -26.12 1.19
CA THR A 147 7.28 -27.38 1.95
C THR A 147 7.85 -27.27 3.38
N PRO A 148 9.00 -26.63 3.64
CA PRO A 148 9.51 -26.48 5.01
C PRO A 148 8.53 -25.71 5.91
N TYR A 149 7.84 -24.73 5.36
CA TYR A 149 6.91 -23.87 6.09
C TYR A 149 5.57 -24.55 6.37
N GLU A 150 5.17 -25.54 5.57
CA GLU A 150 4.05 -26.43 5.91
C GLU A 150 4.33 -27.24 7.17
N GLN A 151 5.57 -27.67 7.34
CA GLN A 151 5.97 -28.36 8.57
C GLN A 151 5.94 -27.42 9.78
N TRP A 152 6.45 -26.20 9.63
CA TRP A 152 6.34 -25.20 10.69
C TRP A 152 4.88 -24.90 11.03
N ALA A 153 4.03 -24.72 10.03
CA ALA A 153 2.61 -24.47 10.22
C ALA A 153 1.92 -25.58 11.03
N LYS A 154 2.25 -26.85 10.77
CA LYS A 154 1.76 -27.99 11.55
C LYS A 154 2.27 -27.97 12.99
N THR A 155 3.57 -27.76 13.18
CA THR A 155 4.21 -27.71 14.51
C THR A 155 3.57 -26.60 15.37
N TRP A 156 3.30 -25.43 14.78
CA TRP A 156 2.72 -24.28 15.47
C TRP A 156 1.19 -24.24 15.42
N GLN A 157 0.55 -25.30 14.91
CA GLN A 157 -0.92 -25.45 14.82
C GLN A 157 -1.58 -24.20 14.22
N LEU A 158 -1.07 -23.75 13.05
CA LEU A 158 -1.68 -22.64 12.33
C LEU A 158 -3.12 -23.02 11.91
N ASN A 159 -4.03 -22.09 12.08
CA ASN A 159 -5.36 -22.22 11.50
C ASN A 159 -5.31 -21.90 9.99
N GLU A 160 -6.44 -22.12 9.31
CA GLU A 160 -6.54 -21.91 7.86
C GLU A 160 -6.21 -20.48 7.44
N THR A 161 -6.62 -19.48 8.22
CA THR A 161 -6.35 -18.06 7.93
C THR A 161 -4.86 -17.76 8.06
N GLU A 162 -4.23 -18.19 9.14
CA GLU A 162 -2.80 -17.98 9.39
C GLU A 162 -1.95 -18.68 8.31
N LEU A 163 -2.30 -19.89 7.93
CA LEU A 163 -1.61 -20.63 6.85
C LEU A 163 -1.81 -19.94 5.49
N ARG A 164 -3.02 -19.43 5.23
CA ARG A 164 -3.35 -18.67 4.04
C ARG A 164 -2.48 -17.41 3.95
N ASP A 165 -2.35 -16.67 5.04
CA ASP A 165 -1.54 -15.46 5.10
C ASP A 165 -0.05 -15.74 4.87
N TRP A 166 0.45 -16.85 5.40
CA TRP A 166 1.81 -17.33 5.15
C TRP A 166 2.05 -17.65 3.67
N LYS A 167 1.11 -18.34 3.02
CA LYS A 167 1.20 -18.65 1.59
C LYS A 167 1.16 -17.36 0.74
N ILE A 168 0.31 -16.39 1.09
CA ILE A 168 0.24 -15.09 0.43
C ILE A 168 1.59 -14.35 0.57
N ALA A 169 2.16 -14.33 1.77
CA ALA A 169 3.44 -13.69 2.02
C ALA A 169 4.58 -14.35 1.22
N PHE A 170 4.61 -15.69 1.18
CA PHE A 170 5.61 -16.44 0.44
C PHE A 170 5.50 -16.21 -1.07
N ILE A 171 4.30 -16.33 -1.63
CA ILE A 171 4.05 -16.06 -3.05
C ILE A 171 4.42 -14.62 -3.39
N SER A 172 4.05 -13.65 -2.54
CA SER A 172 4.36 -12.23 -2.78
C SER A 172 5.86 -11.97 -2.80
N ARG A 173 6.63 -12.65 -1.93
CA ARG A 173 8.08 -12.51 -1.83
C ARG A 173 8.81 -13.03 -3.07
N PHE A 174 8.42 -14.19 -3.55
CA PHE A 174 9.10 -14.88 -4.64
C PHE A 174 8.33 -14.81 -5.97
N PHE A 175 7.37 -13.90 -6.08
CA PHE A 175 6.43 -13.86 -7.20
C PHE A 175 7.11 -13.87 -8.57
N ASP A 176 8.19 -13.14 -8.72
CA ASP A 176 8.91 -12.97 -9.99
C ASP A 176 9.98 -14.04 -10.21
N ASN A 177 10.06 -15.05 -9.34
CA ASN A 177 10.95 -16.18 -9.54
C ASN A 177 10.43 -17.08 -10.67
N GLU A 178 11.30 -17.41 -11.62
CA GLU A 178 10.95 -18.10 -12.86
C GLU A 178 11.21 -19.63 -12.82
N SER A 179 11.60 -20.19 -11.66
CA SER A 179 11.82 -21.63 -11.51
C SER A 179 10.55 -22.41 -11.88
N PRO A 180 10.56 -23.33 -12.83
CA PRO A 180 9.34 -23.96 -13.38
C PRO A 180 8.46 -24.62 -12.31
N ASN A 181 9.06 -25.35 -11.37
CA ASN A 181 8.33 -26.00 -10.29
C ASN A 181 7.65 -24.99 -9.37
N PHE A 182 8.32 -23.89 -9.03
CA PHE A 182 7.74 -22.82 -8.22
C PHE A 182 6.61 -22.11 -8.98
N VAL A 183 6.81 -21.76 -10.25
CA VAL A 183 5.78 -21.10 -11.08
C VAL A 183 4.52 -21.96 -11.15
N GLN A 184 4.65 -23.25 -11.37
CA GLN A 184 3.51 -24.17 -11.42
C GLN A 184 2.78 -24.21 -10.07
N TRP A 185 3.51 -24.38 -8.98
CA TRP A 185 2.94 -24.38 -7.62
C TRP A 185 2.30 -23.03 -7.28
N ARG A 186 2.99 -21.92 -7.56
CA ARG A 186 2.51 -20.56 -7.32
C ARG A 186 1.17 -20.31 -8.02
N ASP A 187 1.08 -20.65 -9.30
CA ASP A 187 -0.10 -20.37 -10.10
C ASP A 187 -1.30 -21.22 -9.60
N GLN A 188 -1.07 -22.46 -9.21
CA GLN A 188 -2.11 -23.30 -8.59
C GLN A 188 -2.57 -22.75 -7.23
N GLU A 189 -1.64 -22.31 -6.41
CA GLU A 189 -1.98 -21.75 -5.08
C GLU A 189 -2.68 -20.40 -5.18
N ILE A 190 -2.31 -19.52 -6.13
CA ILE A 190 -3.02 -18.26 -6.38
C ILE A 190 -4.50 -18.51 -6.68
N LEU A 191 -4.81 -19.49 -7.52
CA LEU A 191 -6.20 -19.85 -7.84
C LEU A 191 -6.97 -20.39 -6.63
N LYS A 192 -6.33 -21.19 -5.76
CA LYS A 192 -6.94 -21.70 -4.53
C LYS A 192 -7.16 -20.59 -3.51
N LEU A 193 -6.17 -19.70 -3.34
CA LEU A 193 -6.22 -18.61 -2.38
C LEU A 193 -7.28 -17.58 -2.76
N ASN A 194 -7.55 -17.40 -4.05
CA ASN A 194 -8.54 -16.49 -4.60
C ASN A 194 -8.40 -15.06 -4.05
N VAL A 195 -7.19 -14.50 -4.16
CA VAL A 195 -6.85 -13.15 -3.69
C VAL A 195 -6.60 -12.25 -4.89
N ASP A 196 -7.44 -11.25 -5.08
CA ASP A 196 -7.40 -10.37 -6.25
C ASP A 196 -6.02 -9.75 -6.47
N ASN A 197 -5.33 -9.29 -5.44
CA ASN A 197 -4.00 -8.68 -5.60
C ASN A 197 -2.99 -9.62 -6.26
N LEU A 198 -3.01 -10.91 -5.92
CA LEU A 198 -2.14 -11.91 -6.54
C LEU A 198 -2.59 -12.26 -7.95
N ILE A 199 -3.90 -12.38 -8.16
CA ILE A 199 -4.49 -12.64 -9.48
C ILE A 199 -4.20 -11.48 -10.43
N GLU A 200 -4.38 -10.24 -10.00
CA GLU A 200 -4.09 -9.04 -10.78
C GLU A 200 -2.58 -8.94 -11.14
N ARG A 201 -1.70 -9.26 -10.18
CA ARG A 201 -0.26 -9.31 -10.45
C ARG A 201 0.06 -10.38 -11.49
N ARG A 202 -0.56 -11.56 -11.37
CA ARG A 202 -0.38 -12.65 -12.34
C ARG A 202 -0.96 -12.30 -13.71
N LEU A 203 -2.08 -11.58 -13.76
CA LEU A 203 -2.65 -11.06 -15.01
C LEU A 203 -1.68 -10.13 -15.73
N ARG A 204 -1.05 -9.17 -15.02
CA ARG A 204 -0.06 -8.27 -15.63
C ARG A 204 1.11 -9.05 -16.22
N THR A 205 1.57 -10.10 -15.53
CA THR A 205 2.59 -11.01 -16.08
C THR A 205 2.09 -11.74 -17.32
N ALA A 206 0.85 -12.26 -17.31
CA ALA A 206 0.26 -12.95 -18.44
C ALA A 206 0.06 -12.05 -19.66
N ILE A 207 -0.29 -10.78 -19.44
CA ILE A 207 -0.38 -9.74 -20.49
C ILE A 207 0.99 -9.53 -21.14
N TRP A 208 2.01 -9.35 -20.32
CA TRP A 208 3.39 -9.15 -20.78
C TRP A 208 3.91 -10.35 -21.58
N GLN A 209 3.67 -11.55 -21.06
CA GLN A 209 4.08 -12.82 -21.69
C GLN A 209 3.18 -13.25 -22.84
N GLN A 210 2.06 -12.56 -23.08
CA GLN A 210 1.03 -12.91 -24.07
C GLN A 210 0.46 -14.34 -23.90
N THR A 211 0.38 -14.80 -22.66
CA THR A 211 -0.14 -16.12 -22.30
C THR A 211 -1.66 -16.10 -22.06
N ASP A 212 -2.23 -17.22 -21.54
CA ASP A 212 -3.66 -17.32 -21.25
C ASP A 212 -4.12 -16.27 -20.21
N LEU A 213 -5.03 -15.40 -20.64
CA LEU A 213 -5.64 -14.38 -19.80
C LEU A 213 -6.97 -14.84 -19.22
N LEU A 214 -7.72 -15.68 -19.93
CA LEU A 214 -9.10 -15.99 -19.55
C LEU A 214 -9.19 -16.72 -18.22
N THR A 215 -8.29 -17.65 -17.93
CA THR A 215 -8.21 -18.33 -16.65
C THR A 215 -8.10 -17.32 -15.50
N TRP A 216 -7.20 -16.36 -15.61
CA TRP A 216 -6.95 -15.37 -14.56
C TRP A 216 -8.05 -14.31 -14.45
N LEU A 217 -8.58 -13.83 -15.59
CA LEU A 217 -9.70 -12.89 -15.61
C LEU A 217 -10.96 -13.50 -14.99
N ASN A 218 -11.20 -14.80 -15.25
CA ASN A 218 -12.34 -15.49 -14.66
C ASN A 218 -12.19 -15.74 -13.16
N ALA A 219 -10.95 -15.86 -12.66
CA ALA A 219 -10.63 -16.04 -11.25
C ALA A 219 -10.79 -14.76 -10.41
N LEU A 220 -10.81 -13.56 -11.01
CA LEU A 220 -11.04 -12.31 -10.29
C LEU A 220 -12.41 -12.31 -9.59
N SER A 221 -12.50 -11.60 -8.46
CA SER A 221 -13.77 -11.30 -7.80
C SER A 221 -14.71 -10.52 -8.73
N ASN A 222 -16.00 -10.52 -8.43
CA ASN A 222 -16.98 -9.73 -9.20
C ASN A 222 -16.67 -8.23 -9.13
N GLU A 223 -16.14 -7.74 -8.02
CA GLU A 223 -15.73 -6.34 -7.86
C GLU A 223 -14.54 -6.01 -8.75
N SER A 224 -13.48 -6.82 -8.71
CA SER A 224 -12.30 -6.58 -9.54
C SER A 224 -12.59 -6.72 -11.03
N LYS A 225 -13.49 -7.62 -11.45
CA LYS A 225 -13.93 -7.74 -12.85
C LYS A 225 -14.55 -6.45 -13.39
N GLN A 226 -15.12 -5.58 -12.54
CA GLN A 226 -15.72 -4.31 -12.96
C GLN A 226 -14.68 -3.19 -13.18
N LYS A 227 -13.44 -3.37 -12.78
CA LYS A 227 -12.38 -2.40 -13.05
C LYS A 227 -12.18 -2.25 -14.56
N GLN A 228 -12.05 -1.01 -15.03
CA GLN A 228 -11.90 -0.70 -16.46
C GLN A 228 -10.72 -1.47 -17.10
N GLU A 229 -9.61 -1.62 -16.38
CA GLU A 229 -8.44 -2.40 -16.78
C GLU A 229 -8.86 -3.84 -17.15
N TRP A 230 -9.54 -4.55 -16.25
CA TRP A 230 -9.86 -5.95 -16.46
C TRP A 230 -10.98 -6.17 -17.44
N ARG A 231 -11.93 -5.25 -17.54
CA ARG A 231 -12.96 -5.26 -18.61
C ARG A 231 -12.30 -5.10 -19.98
N TYR A 232 -11.35 -4.18 -20.14
CA TYR A 232 -10.62 -4.02 -21.39
C TYR A 232 -9.87 -5.30 -21.79
N TRP A 233 -9.12 -5.90 -20.85
CA TRP A 233 -8.36 -7.12 -21.11
C TRP A 233 -9.25 -8.33 -21.32
N MET A 234 -10.44 -8.39 -20.71
CA MET A 234 -11.48 -9.39 -21.03
C MET A 234 -11.95 -9.24 -22.48
N GLY A 235 -12.25 -8.03 -22.92
CA GLY A 235 -12.55 -7.73 -24.32
C GLY A 235 -11.44 -8.19 -25.27
N LYS A 236 -10.18 -7.91 -24.92
CA LYS A 236 -8.99 -8.34 -25.69
C LYS A 236 -8.84 -9.87 -25.76
N ALA A 237 -9.04 -10.56 -24.66
CA ALA A 237 -8.95 -12.02 -24.61
C ALA A 237 -10.07 -12.69 -25.45
N LEU A 238 -11.29 -12.16 -25.37
CA LEU A 238 -12.43 -12.63 -26.14
C LEU A 238 -12.31 -12.29 -27.65
N GLU A 239 -11.73 -11.14 -27.99
CA GLU A 239 -11.44 -10.74 -29.37
C GLU A 239 -10.51 -11.76 -30.05
N LYS A 240 -9.46 -12.21 -29.34
CA LYS A 240 -8.53 -13.25 -29.86
C LYS A 240 -9.26 -14.57 -30.17
N GLY A 241 -10.34 -14.88 -29.46
CA GLY A 241 -11.21 -16.02 -29.70
C GLY A 241 -12.37 -15.74 -30.66
N ASN A 242 -12.40 -14.59 -31.36
CA ASN A 242 -13.48 -14.15 -32.25
C ASN A 242 -14.88 -14.13 -31.59
N SER A 243 -14.95 -13.90 -30.30
CA SER A 243 -16.23 -13.83 -29.57
C SER A 243 -16.96 -12.50 -29.83
N PRO A 244 -18.26 -12.50 -30.18
CA PRO A 244 -19.02 -11.27 -30.38
C PRO A 244 -19.13 -10.43 -29.09
N LYS A 245 -19.01 -11.05 -27.91
CA LYS A 245 -19.01 -10.36 -26.61
C LYS A 245 -17.85 -9.37 -26.47
N ALA A 246 -16.74 -9.55 -27.19
CA ALA A 246 -15.64 -8.60 -27.19
C ALA A 246 -16.09 -7.20 -27.61
N LYS A 247 -16.87 -7.11 -28.69
CA LYS A 247 -17.39 -5.84 -29.22
C LYS A 247 -18.38 -5.18 -28.23
N GLU A 248 -19.22 -5.97 -27.56
CA GLU A 248 -20.14 -5.48 -26.54
C GLU A 248 -19.37 -4.83 -25.38
N ILE A 249 -18.36 -5.53 -24.84
CA ILE A 249 -17.53 -5.03 -23.76
C ILE A 249 -16.81 -3.72 -24.15
N PHE A 250 -16.22 -3.65 -25.34
CA PHE A 250 -15.58 -2.43 -25.80
C PHE A 250 -16.59 -1.30 -26.01
N SER A 251 -17.79 -1.60 -26.51
CA SER A 251 -18.85 -0.60 -26.70
C SER A 251 -19.30 0.00 -25.37
N GLU A 252 -19.57 -0.83 -24.38
CA GLU A 252 -19.95 -0.37 -23.04
C GLU A 252 -18.82 0.46 -22.40
N LEU A 253 -17.60 -0.08 -22.44
CA LEU A 253 -16.44 0.58 -21.82
C LEU A 253 -16.11 1.92 -22.50
N SER A 254 -16.29 2.05 -23.81
CA SER A 254 -16.00 3.26 -24.57
C SER A 254 -16.86 4.48 -24.17
N ASN A 255 -17.98 4.25 -23.48
CA ASN A 255 -18.86 5.32 -22.98
C ASN A 255 -18.42 5.87 -21.61
N GLU A 256 -17.44 5.25 -20.99
CA GLU A 256 -16.91 5.69 -19.71
C GLU A 256 -15.74 6.66 -19.92
N ARG A 257 -15.35 7.31 -18.83
CA ARG A 257 -14.20 8.21 -18.78
C ARG A 257 -12.97 7.49 -18.24
N GLY A 258 -11.83 7.56 -18.93
CA GLY A 258 -10.59 6.97 -18.49
C GLY A 258 -9.70 6.43 -19.62
N PHE A 259 -8.52 5.93 -19.23
CA PHE A 259 -7.52 5.41 -20.18
C PHE A 259 -8.01 4.19 -20.95
N TYR A 260 -8.53 3.16 -20.26
CA TYR A 260 -9.03 1.95 -20.92
C TYR A 260 -10.29 2.18 -21.75
N PRO A 261 -11.24 3.04 -21.35
CA PRO A 261 -12.32 3.52 -22.22
C PRO A 261 -11.83 4.11 -23.54
N MET A 262 -10.78 4.94 -23.51
CA MET A 262 -10.18 5.48 -24.73
C MET A 262 -9.59 4.38 -25.63
N LEU A 263 -8.88 3.42 -25.04
CA LEU A 263 -8.38 2.27 -25.79
C LEU A 263 -9.51 1.43 -26.42
N ALA A 264 -10.60 1.26 -25.68
CA ALA A 264 -11.79 0.56 -26.18
C ALA A 264 -12.43 1.31 -27.36
N LYS A 265 -12.55 2.64 -27.26
CA LYS A 265 -13.03 3.49 -28.37
C LYS A 265 -12.13 3.38 -29.61
N ALA A 266 -10.81 3.42 -29.42
CA ALA A 266 -9.84 3.24 -30.52
C ALA A 266 -9.92 1.84 -31.15
N LYS A 267 -10.35 0.82 -30.41
CA LYS A 267 -10.59 -0.54 -30.94
C LYS A 267 -11.84 -0.62 -31.80
N LEU A 268 -12.90 0.09 -31.43
CA LEU A 268 -14.17 0.07 -32.15
C LEU A 268 -14.11 0.83 -33.48
N TYR A 269 -13.27 1.86 -33.57
CA TYR A 269 -13.17 2.77 -34.70
C TYR A 269 -11.72 2.81 -35.23
N PRO A 270 -11.23 1.70 -35.84
CA PRO A 270 -9.86 1.61 -36.32
C PRO A 270 -9.55 2.57 -37.48
N GLU A 271 -10.56 3.01 -38.22
CA GLU A 271 -10.47 4.01 -39.28
C GLU A 271 -10.03 5.39 -38.78
N ASN A 272 -10.27 5.69 -37.50
CA ASN A 272 -9.85 6.94 -36.86
C ASN A 272 -8.39 6.90 -36.39
N ARG A 273 -7.65 5.82 -36.70
CA ARG A 273 -6.23 5.71 -36.41
C ARG A 273 -5.43 6.39 -37.53
N GLY A 274 -5.06 7.63 -37.34
CA GLY A 274 -3.99 8.23 -38.12
C GLY A 274 -2.66 7.43 -37.96
N ALA A 275 -1.74 7.56 -38.87
CA ALA A 275 -0.44 6.89 -38.85
C ALA A 275 0.40 7.34 -37.64
N GLY A 276 0.24 6.66 -36.55
CA GLY A 276 0.76 6.97 -35.22
C GLY A 276 -0.40 6.95 -34.24
N TYR A 277 -0.16 6.60 -32.99
CA TYR A 277 -1.14 6.71 -31.92
C TYR A 277 -1.53 8.18 -31.71
N ASP A 278 -2.33 8.70 -32.67
CA ASP A 278 -2.89 10.04 -32.54
C ASP A 278 -4.06 9.98 -31.56
N PHE A 279 -3.72 10.03 -30.28
CA PHE A 279 -4.68 10.34 -29.24
C PHE A 279 -5.33 11.73 -29.46
N GLY A 280 -4.86 12.52 -30.43
CA GLY A 280 -5.31 13.87 -30.71
C GLY A 280 -6.64 13.97 -31.45
N GLN A 281 -7.18 12.88 -32.01
CA GLN A 281 -8.50 12.90 -32.67
C GLN A 281 -9.65 12.36 -31.82
N THR A 282 -9.39 11.63 -30.74
CA THR A 282 -10.35 11.64 -29.64
C THR A 282 -10.25 13.04 -29.05
N GLU A 283 -11.37 13.72 -28.89
CA GLU A 283 -11.43 15.02 -28.17
C GLU A 283 -10.81 14.86 -26.78
N LEU A 284 -9.46 14.89 -26.75
CA LEU A 284 -8.72 14.92 -25.51
C LEU A 284 -9.09 16.26 -24.89
N SER A 285 -9.67 16.20 -23.72
CA SER A 285 -10.01 17.39 -22.98
C SER A 285 -8.75 18.22 -22.79
N VAL A 286 -8.72 19.42 -23.34
CA VAL A 286 -7.63 20.37 -23.15
C VAL A 286 -7.96 21.20 -21.92
N ALA A 287 -7.10 21.11 -20.91
CA ALA A 287 -7.27 21.89 -19.70
C ALA A 287 -6.94 23.37 -19.95
N ARG A 288 -7.81 24.27 -19.50
CA ARG A 288 -7.49 25.69 -19.39
C ARG A 288 -6.78 25.94 -18.08
N SER A 289 -5.69 26.69 -18.14
CA SER A 289 -4.98 27.10 -16.93
C SER A 289 -5.84 28.08 -16.10
N ILE A 290 -5.62 28.09 -14.78
CA ILE A 290 -6.25 29.07 -13.89
C ILE A 290 -5.81 30.50 -14.22
N SER A 291 -4.67 30.70 -14.91
CA SER A 291 -4.18 31.97 -15.38
C SER A 291 -4.89 32.46 -16.64
N ASP A 292 -5.71 31.61 -17.30
CA ASP A 292 -6.54 32.02 -18.45
C ASP A 292 -7.54 33.14 -18.04
N PRO A 293 -7.80 34.13 -18.89
CA PRO A 293 -8.78 35.19 -18.62
C PRO A 293 -10.18 34.66 -18.20
N TYR A 294 -10.55 33.49 -18.65
CA TYR A 294 -11.79 32.82 -18.22
C TYR A 294 -11.86 32.65 -16.69
N TRP A 295 -10.74 32.42 -16.04
CA TRP A 295 -10.62 32.21 -14.59
C TRP A 295 -10.11 33.45 -13.83
N ALA A 296 -10.15 34.64 -14.39
CA ALA A 296 -9.51 35.84 -13.83
C ALA A 296 -9.93 36.16 -12.38
N HIS A 297 -11.17 35.86 -12.00
CA HIS A 297 -11.68 36.07 -10.65
C HIS A 297 -11.08 35.04 -9.67
N GLU A 298 -11.13 33.77 -10.03
CA GLU A 298 -10.62 32.65 -9.26
C GLU A 298 -9.11 32.73 -9.12
N TYR A 299 -8.40 33.09 -10.19
CA TYR A 299 -6.96 33.28 -10.17
C TYR A 299 -6.52 34.32 -9.12
N LYS A 300 -7.20 35.47 -9.04
CA LYS A 300 -6.92 36.49 -8.02
C LYS A 300 -7.13 35.96 -6.61
N LYS A 301 -8.16 35.12 -6.41
CA LYS A 301 -8.48 34.51 -5.12
C LYS A 301 -7.40 33.56 -4.66
N PHE A 302 -6.83 32.73 -5.55
CA PHE A 302 -5.83 31.71 -5.23
C PHE A 302 -4.38 32.18 -5.40
N GLN A 303 -4.17 33.42 -5.92
CA GLN A 303 -2.83 33.94 -6.13
C GLN A 303 -1.93 33.93 -4.87
N PRO A 304 -2.40 34.25 -3.66
CA PRO A 304 -1.57 34.18 -2.46
C PRO A 304 -1.03 32.79 -2.20
N GLU A 305 -1.87 31.76 -2.32
CA GLU A 305 -1.46 30.37 -2.14
C GLU A 305 -0.49 29.89 -3.23
N LEU A 306 -0.71 30.31 -4.46
CA LEU A 306 0.18 29.99 -5.59
C LEU A 306 1.56 30.62 -5.43
N VAL A 307 1.63 31.88 -4.94
CA VAL A 307 2.89 32.56 -4.62
C VAL A 307 3.62 31.84 -3.48
N GLU A 308 2.90 31.48 -2.39
CA GLU A 308 3.49 30.72 -1.28
C GLU A 308 4.10 29.39 -1.75
N ILE A 309 3.38 28.66 -2.63
CA ILE A 309 3.87 27.40 -3.21
C ILE A 309 5.13 27.65 -4.06
N ALA A 310 5.13 28.71 -4.89
CA ALA A 310 6.28 29.09 -5.70
C ALA A 310 7.52 29.40 -4.84
N GLU A 311 7.35 30.18 -3.76
CA GLU A 311 8.43 30.53 -2.83
C GLU A 311 8.98 29.28 -2.11
N LEU A 312 8.10 28.39 -1.63
CA LEU A 312 8.52 27.13 -1.01
C LEU A 312 9.36 26.28 -1.98
N ARG A 313 9.01 26.25 -3.26
CA ARG A 313 9.76 25.53 -4.29
C ARG A 313 11.11 26.21 -4.58
N GLN A 314 11.18 27.53 -4.65
CA GLN A 314 12.43 28.26 -4.82
C GLN A 314 13.40 28.04 -3.65
N LEU A 315 12.88 27.82 -2.45
CA LEU A 315 13.64 27.49 -1.24
C LEU A 315 13.96 26.00 -1.12
N ASP A 316 13.72 25.19 -2.17
CA ASP A 316 13.87 23.72 -2.18
C ASP A 316 13.08 22.99 -1.08
N ARG A 317 12.01 23.60 -0.57
CA ARG A 317 11.09 22.98 0.40
C ARG A 317 9.96 22.23 -0.29
N LEU A 318 10.31 21.27 -1.16
CA LEU A 318 9.37 20.57 -2.04
C LEU A 318 8.26 19.83 -1.29
N GLY A 319 8.58 19.24 -0.12
CA GLY A 319 7.60 18.57 0.74
C GLY A 319 6.51 19.51 1.27
N ALA A 320 6.91 20.72 1.73
CA ALA A 320 5.98 21.73 2.23
C ALA A 320 5.14 22.31 1.06
N ALA A 321 5.75 22.56 -0.10
CA ALA A 321 5.05 23.00 -1.30
C ALA A 321 3.97 22.00 -1.72
N LYS A 322 4.29 20.69 -1.72
CA LYS A 322 3.34 19.61 -2.03
C LYS A 322 2.20 19.54 -1.02
N GLN A 323 2.49 19.69 0.25
CA GLN A 323 1.47 19.71 1.30
C GLN A 323 0.52 20.91 1.14
N ARG A 324 1.06 22.10 0.85
CA ARG A 324 0.27 23.30 0.61
C ARG A 324 -0.61 23.15 -0.63
N TRP A 325 -0.05 22.58 -1.71
CA TRP A 325 -0.76 22.27 -2.94
C TRP A 325 -1.96 21.34 -2.70
N ARG A 326 -1.76 20.24 -1.98
CA ARG A 326 -2.84 19.30 -1.65
C ARG A 326 -3.93 19.97 -0.82
N PHE A 327 -3.55 20.76 0.16
CA PHE A 327 -4.52 21.49 0.99
C PHE A 327 -5.37 22.46 0.15
N LEU A 328 -4.77 23.16 -0.84
CA LEU A 328 -5.50 24.00 -1.78
C LEU A 328 -6.52 23.17 -2.59
N LEU A 329 -6.09 22.03 -3.13
CA LEU A 329 -6.98 21.19 -3.93
C LEU A 329 -8.08 20.50 -3.11
N GLU A 330 -7.81 20.13 -1.86
CA GLU A 330 -8.81 19.57 -0.95
C GLU A 330 -9.94 20.57 -0.63
N LYS A 331 -9.62 21.84 -0.48
CA LYS A 331 -10.64 22.91 -0.33
C LYS A 331 -11.58 22.99 -1.54
N LEU A 332 -11.12 22.54 -2.70
CA LEU A 332 -11.85 22.56 -3.98
C LEU A 332 -12.39 21.17 -4.35
N SER A 333 -12.61 20.29 -3.38
CA SER A 333 -13.00 18.88 -3.62
C SER A 333 -14.32 18.72 -4.41
N GLN A 334 -15.17 19.74 -4.46
CA GLN A 334 -16.42 19.76 -5.23
C GLN A 334 -16.29 20.55 -6.54
N GLU A 335 -15.11 21.11 -6.83
CA GLU A 335 -14.89 22.03 -7.96
C GLU A 335 -13.84 21.43 -8.92
N GLU A 336 -14.18 20.30 -9.54
CA GLU A 336 -13.29 19.53 -10.43
C GLU A 336 -12.62 20.42 -11.50
N GLN A 337 -13.36 21.33 -12.12
CA GLN A 337 -12.83 22.19 -13.18
C GLN A 337 -11.76 23.17 -12.68
N LEU A 338 -11.90 23.65 -11.44
CA LEU A 338 -10.86 24.49 -10.81
C LEU A 338 -9.62 23.67 -10.44
N GLN A 339 -9.80 22.44 -9.96
CA GLN A 339 -8.67 21.54 -9.70
C GLN A 339 -7.90 21.21 -10.99
N ILE A 340 -8.61 21.01 -12.10
CA ILE A 340 -8.02 20.81 -13.43
C ILE A 340 -7.26 22.07 -13.89
N ALA A 341 -7.87 23.25 -13.75
CA ALA A 341 -7.25 24.51 -14.14
C ALA A 341 -5.98 24.83 -13.34
N LEU A 342 -5.99 24.55 -12.03
CA LEU A 342 -4.81 24.66 -11.19
C LEU A 342 -3.72 23.65 -11.60
N SER A 343 -4.10 22.42 -11.93
CA SER A 343 -3.16 21.40 -12.40
C SER A 343 -2.48 21.79 -13.71
N GLN A 344 -3.22 22.41 -14.63
CA GLN A 344 -2.66 22.95 -15.87
C GLN A 344 -1.68 24.10 -15.58
N TYR A 345 -2.04 25.02 -14.68
CA TYR A 345 -1.14 26.08 -14.22
C TYR A 345 0.18 25.54 -13.66
N ALA A 346 0.10 24.49 -12.82
CA ALA A 346 1.29 23.86 -12.27
C ALA A 346 2.21 23.31 -13.37
N ASN A 347 1.66 22.69 -14.42
CA ASN A 347 2.45 22.23 -15.57
C ASN A 347 3.09 23.39 -16.34
N GLU A 348 2.39 24.52 -16.51
CA GLU A 348 2.91 25.74 -17.15
C GLU A 348 4.05 26.38 -16.35
N GLN A 349 4.02 26.24 -15.01
CA GLN A 349 5.11 26.66 -14.13
C GLN A 349 6.25 25.66 -14.03
N ASN A 350 6.23 24.57 -14.82
CA ASN A 350 7.15 23.42 -14.72
C ASN A 350 7.10 22.69 -13.37
N TRP A 351 5.96 22.77 -12.65
CA TRP A 351 5.72 22.01 -11.43
C TRP A 351 5.01 20.69 -11.78
N PHE A 352 5.61 19.91 -12.65
CA PHE A 352 4.98 18.75 -13.28
C PHE A 352 4.44 17.74 -12.29
N GLU A 353 5.18 17.49 -11.20
CA GLU A 353 4.73 16.57 -10.15
C GLU A 353 3.47 17.07 -9.42
N LEU A 354 3.31 18.38 -9.25
CA LEU A 354 2.10 18.98 -8.68
C LEU A 354 0.94 18.95 -9.68
N GLY A 355 1.20 19.19 -10.96
CA GLY A 355 0.21 19.07 -12.02
C GLY A 355 -0.34 17.64 -12.13
N VAL A 356 0.52 16.65 -12.11
CA VAL A 356 0.12 15.23 -12.09
C VAL A 356 -0.65 14.88 -10.81
N ASP A 357 -0.16 15.25 -9.62
CA ASP A 357 -0.84 15.03 -8.34
C ASP A 357 -2.25 15.65 -8.34
N GLY A 358 -2.39 16.88 -8.85
CA GLY A 358 -3.67 17.58 -8.98
C GLY A 358 -4.63 16.88 -9.95
N SER A 359 -4.14 16.42 -11.09
CA SER A 359 -4.95 15.68 -12.07
C SER A 359 -5.47 14.34 -11.51
N ILE A 360 -4.72 13.71 -10.60
CA ILE A 360 -5.16 12.49 -9.89
C ILE A 360 -6.28 12.82 -8.91
N ILE A 361 -6.11 13.89 -8.12
CA ILE A 361 -7.11 14.34 -7.14
C ILE A 361 -8.43 14.70 -7.84
N ALA A 362 -8.33 15.45 -8.96
CA ALA A 362 -9.47 15.84 -9.80
C ALA A 362 -10.08 14.67 -10.58
N LYS A 363 -9.50 13.45 -10.54
CA LYS A 363 -9.91 12.31 -11.37
C LYS A 363 -9.96 12.65 -12.88
N ALA A 364 -9.08 13.53 -13.32
CA ALA A 364 -9.02 14.05 -14.70
C ALA A 364 -8.37 13.05 -15.67
N TRP A 365 -8.99 11.84 -15.81
CA TRP A 365 -8.43 10.69 -16.52
C TRP A 365 -8.32 10.87 -18.04
N ASP A 366 -9.12 11.75 -18.61
CA ASP A 366 -9.19 12.11 -20.03
C ASP A 366 -8.28 13.30 -20.40
N TYR A 367 -7.71 13.98 -19.40
CA TYR A 367 -6.72 15.06 -19.61
C TYR A 367 -5.31 14.47 -19.66
N ILE A 368 -4.96 13.81 -20.76
CA ILE A 368 -3.69 13.07 -20.89
C ILE A 368 -2.49 14.01 -20.75
N GLY A 369 -2.57 15.23 -21.32
CA GLY A 369 -1.51 16.22 -21.18
C GLY A 369 -1.18 16.62 -19.74
N LEU A 370 -2.18 16.56 -18.83
CA LEU A 370 -1.95 16.76 -17.40
C LEU A 370 -1.33 15.52 -16.73
N ARG A 371 -1.74 14.34 -17.16
CA ARG A 371 -1.32 13.05 -16.58
C ARG A 371 0.08 12.64 -17.01
N LEU A 372 0.44 12.96 -18.23
CA LEU A 372 1.70 12.62 -18.88
C LEU A 372 2.34 13.90 -19.49
N PRO A 373 2.72 14.86 -18.64
CA PRO A 373 3.32 16.10 -19.14
C PRO A 373 4.67 15.80 -19.79
N ASN A 374 4.95 16.46 -20.93
CA ASN A 374 6.24 16.37 -21.59
C ASN A 374 7.31 17.20 -20.85
N ALA A 375 7.64 16.76 -19.64
CA ALA A 375 8.40 17.51 -18.65
C ALA A 375 9.84 17.84 -19.08
N TYR A 376 10.42 17.09 -19.99
CA TYR A 376 11.85 17.20 -20.32
C TYR A 376 12.10 17.30 -21.82
N SER A 377 11.09 17.66 -22.63
CA SER A 377 11.20 17.73 -24.10
C SER A 377 12.41 18.54 -24.55
N GLN A 378 12.61 19.71 -23.99
CA GLN A 378 13.74 20.60 -24.33
C GLN A 378 15.11 19.92 -24.15
N TYR A 379 15.28 19.06 -23.15
CA TYR A 379 16.54 18.35 -22.91
C TYR A 379 16.71 17.19 -23.88
N PHE A 380 15.61 16.54 -24.27
CA PHE A 380 15.62 15.51 -25.29
C PHE A 380 15.93 16.10 -26.67
N ASP A 381 15.35 17.25 -27.01
CA ASP A 381 15.60 17.95 -28.27
C ASP A 381 17.07 18.37 -28.39
N ILE A 382 17.66 18.90 -27.30
CA ILE A 382 19.09 19.22 -27.25
C ILE A 382 19.96 17.95 -27.39
N ALA A 383 19.60 16.88 -26.69
CA ALA A 383 20.34 15.62 -26.77
C ALA A 383 20.26 14.97 -28.17
N LEU A 384 19.07 15.00 -28.78
CA LEU A 384 18.85 14.50 -30.15
C LEU A 384 19.57 15.32 -31.23
N SER A 385 19.60 16.65 -31.08
CA SER A 385 20.32 17.53 -32.01
C SER A 385 21.83 17.34 -31.98
N ASN A 386 22.37 16.85 -30.87
CA ASN A 386 23.79 16.53 -30.71
C ASN A 386 24.20 15.13 -31.19
N VAL A 387 23.22 14.25 -31.48
CA VAL A 387 23.44 12.86 -31.87
C VAL A 387 22.99 12.68 -33.31
N ASN A 388 23.50 13.15 -34.31
CA ASN A 388 23.18 12.96 -35.76
C ASN A 388 22.37 11.69 -36.09
N LEU A 389 21.24 11.47 -35.45
CA LEU A 389 20.32 10.37 -35.68
C LEU A 389 19.45 10.72 -36.90
N SER A 390 19.27 9.74 -37.82
CA SER A 390 18.30 9.87 -38.90
C SER A 390 16.88 10.02 -38.34
N GLU A 391 15.99 10.73 -39.05
CA GLU A 391 14.61 11.02 -38.60
C GLU A 391 13.78 9.77 -38.20
N THR A 392 14.24 8.58 -38.58
CA THR A 392 13.59 7.29 -38.25
C THR A 392 14.04 6.67 -36.90
N GLU A 393 15.17 7.12 -36.35
CA GLU A 393 15.74 6.53 -35.13
C GLU A 393 15.21 7.07 -33.79
N PRO A 394 14.70 8.34 -33.67
CA PRO A 394 14.12 8.83 -32.43
C PRO A 394 12.95 8.00 -31.92
N GLN A 395 12.15 7.44 -32.82
CA GLN A 395 10.99 6.61 -32.47
C GLN A 395 11.40 5.28 -31.81
N ALA A 396 12.50 4.71 -32.27
CA ALA A 396 13.06 3.46 -31.72
C ALA A 396 13.63 3.64 -30.30
N ILE A 397 14.12 4.82 -29.97
CA ILE A 397 14.65 5.14 -28.62
C ILE A 397 13.49 5.32 -27.61
N VAL A 398 12.39 5.93 -28.04
CA VAL A 398 11.19 6.11 -27.20
C VAL A 398 10.51 4.76 -26.98
N ASP A 399 10.35 3.96 -28.02
CA ASP A 399 9.70 2.65 -27.94
C ASP A 399 10.49 1.64 -27.08
N ASN A 400 11.82 1.70 -27.07
CA ASN A 400 12.66 0.84 -26.24
C ASN A 400 12.71 1.25 -24.75
N ARG A 401 12.29 2.47 -24.37
CA ARG A 401 12.22 2.91 -22.96
C ARG A 401 10.86 2.72 -22.32
N VAL A 402 9.80 2.62 -23.11
CA VAL A 402 8.45 2.29 -22.64
C VAL A 402 8.29 0.78 -22.40
N THR A 403 9.22 -0.03 -22.90
CA THR A 403 9.22 -1.51 -22.78
C THR A 403 10.20 -2.04 -21.72
N LYS A 404 10.85 -1.20 -20.96
CA LYS A 404 11.64 -1.56 -19.77
C LYS A 404 11.05 -0.87 -18.54
#